data_ca88c7af686f0c101b747f6c3a5223eb
#
_entry.id   ca88c7af686f0c101b747f6c3a5223eb
#
_cell.length_a   1.000
_cell.length_b   1.000
_cell.length_c   1.000
_cell.angle_alpha   90.00
_cell.angle_beta   90.00
_cell.angle_gamma   90.00
#
_symmetry.space_group_name_H-M   'P 1'
#
loop_
_entity.id
_entity.type
_entity.pdbx_description
1 polymer ?
#
loop_
_entity_poly.entity_id
_entity_poly.type
_entity_poly.pdbx_seq_one_letter_code
_entity_poly.pdbx_strand_id
1 'polypeptide(L)'
;MSNKFYLGAPIDADGWANLETLKHSSLYNEFAERIEDIIELIRDGEQHWADHRNDEGEWSAEALRVLGAVRRHSYNIHQRIELFQDDVAHTIRYMIGELSVICVTDSQYVAALTIDRGCLAVEELARWLRDVDDSLYVGGRTHVLALLNDHPKSFQTLLQEIRSDLFPLEIETRESVANLIGAGRQYLILARVYASPTLSGLEKARISARSSKGGKGSGVSRNEANLSRDENICRYGRRLRDSGRTKSEALDAILQTNAALKEPGGSRRLSRKQLGNILVKGKIFS
;
A
#
# COMPACT_ATOMS: atom_id res chain seq x y z
N MET A 1 21.11 24.60 9.29
CA MET A 1 19.97 24.55 8.35
C MET A 1 19.27 23.22 8.57
N SER A 2 18.04 23.23 9.04
CA SER A 2 17.26 22.00 9.25
C SER A 2 16.99 21.36 7.89
N ASN A 3 17.63 20.24 7.60
CA ASN A 3 17.31 19.43 6.43
C ASN A 3 15.94 18.79 6.66
N LYS A 4 14.88 19.50 6.33
CA LYS A 4 13.52 18.94 6.33
C LYS A 4 13.42 17.97 5.16
N PHE A 5 13.66 16.69 5.42
CA PHE A 5 13.53 15.65 4.41
C PHE A 5 12.09 15.33 4.05
N TYR A 6 11.13 15.86 4.81
CA TYR A 6 9.78 15.43 4.65
C TYR A 6 8.73 16.52 4.74
N LEU A 7 7.77 16.40 3.95
CA LEU A 7 6.79 17.34 3.49
C LEU A 7 5.44 17.29 4.21
N GLY A 8 5.30 16.67 5.29
CA GLY A 8 4.03 16.59 5.99
C GLY A 8 4.15 16.39 7.48
N ALA A 9 5.28 15.91 7.92
CA ALA A 9 5.73 15.93 9.30
C ALA A 9 7.22 16.22 9.25
N PRO A 10 7.74 17.19 9.99
CA PRO A 10 9.16 17.44 10.01
C PRO A 10 9.84 16.20 10.57
N ILE A 11 10.40 15.37 9.70
CA ILE A 11 11.45 14.50 10.15
C ILE A 11 12.64 15.40 10.28
N ASP A 12 12.93 15.71 11.52
CA ASP A 12 14.19 16.28 11.87
C ASP A 12 15.22 15.17 11.65
N ALA A 13 15.79 15.11 10.45
CA ALA A 13 16.89 14.20 10.18
C ALA A 13 18.08 14.50 11.10
N ASP A 14 18.12 15.69 11.65
CA ASP A 14 19.07 16.09 12.68
C ASP A 14 18.57 15.77 14.11
N GLY A 15 17.33 15.28 14.29
CA GLY A 15 16.76 14.96 15.60
C GLY A 15 17.56 13.91 16.36
N TRP A 16 18.16 12.97 15.65
CA TRP A 16 19.13 12.05 16.22
C TRP A 16 20.52 12.68 16.42
N ALA A 17 20.88 13.71 15.65
CA ALA A 17 22.08 14.48 15.84
C ALA A 17 22.03 15.33 17.12
N ASN A 18 20.86 15.51 17.73
CA ASN A 18 20.69 16.19 19.03
C ASN A 18 20.89 15.26 20.23
N LEU A 19 21.19 13.99 20.02
CA LEU A 19 21.55 13.04 21.08
C LEU A 19 23.01 13.27 21.51
N GLU A 20 23.25 14.38 22.20
CA GLU A 20 24.59 14.89 22.54
C GLU A 20 25.53 13.83 23.13
N THR A 21 24.99 12.94 23.95
CA THR A 21 25.76 11.88 24.61
C THR A 21 26.11 10.75 23.63
N LEU A 22 25.19 10.34 22.79
CA LEU A 22 25.39 9.22 21.87
C LEU A 22 26.25 9.59 20.65
N LYS A 23 26.33 10.87 20.27
CA LYS A 23 27.20 11.36 19.19
C LYS A 23 28.67 10.95 19.36
N HIS A 24 29.12 10.82 20.60
CA HIS A 24 30.48 10.45 20.93
C HIS A 24 30.65 8.96 21.23
N SER A 25 29.61 8.15 21.00
CA SER A 25 29.63 6.72 21.26
C SER A 25 29.90 5.94 19.99
N SER A 26 30.48 4.74 20.16
CA SER A 26 30.62 3.78 19.04
C SER A 26 29.27 3.36 18.46
N LEU A 27 28.22 3.37 19.28
CA LEU A 27 26.86 3.05 18.88
C LEU A 27 26.35 4.04 17.82
N TYR A 28 26.57 5.33 18.02
CA TYR A 28 26.18 6.34 17.04
C TYR A 28 26.86 6.10 15.68
N ASN A 29 28.17 5.83 15.69
CA ASN A 29 28.93 5.57 14.47
C ASN A 29 28.44 4.30 13.75
N GLU A 30 28.05 3.28 14.50
CA GLU A 30 27.50 2.05 13.93
C GLU A 30 26.21 2.27 13.12
N PHE A 31 25.38 3.22 13.56
CA PHE A 31 24.12 3.56 12.89
C PHE A 31 24.26 4.67 11.85
N ALA A 32 25.32 5.45 11.86
CA ALA A 32 25.52 6.56 10.94
C ALA A 32 25.47 6.11 9.47
N GLU A 33 26.14 5.00 9.14
CA GLU A 33 26.12 4.43 7.79
C GLU A 33 24.70 4.01 7.36
N ARG A 34 23.93 3.40 8.27
CA ARG A 34 22.53 3.03 8.00
C ARG A 34 21.66 4.23 7.69
N ILE A 35 21.90 5.30 8.35
CA ILE A 35 21.11 6.52 8.15
C ILE A 35 21.50 7.20 6.86
N GLU A 36 22.76 7.19 6.48
CA GLU A 36 23.20 7.67 5.17
C GLU A 36 22.51 6.89 4.04
N ASP A 37 22.45 5.55 4.15
CA ASP A 37 21.71 4.69 3.21
C ASP A 37 20.24 5.08 3.11
N ILE A 38 19.59 5.37 4.24
CA ILE A 38 18.17 5.77 4.27
C ILE A 38 17.98 7.16 3.64
N ILE A 39 18.88 8.09 3.98
CA ILE A 39 18.86 9.44 3.42
C ILE A 39 19.05 9.40 1.90
N GLU A 40 19.96 8.57 1.41
CA GLU A 40 20.16 8.38 -0.03
C GLU A 40 18.89 7.85 -0.69
N LEU A 41 18.25 6.85 -0.09
CA LEU A 41 16.97 6.31 -0.57
C LEU A 41 15.87 7.38 -0.66
N ILE A 42 15.77 8.24 0.37
CA ILE A 42 14.82 9.37 0.37
C ILE A 42 15.14 10.34 -0.77
N ARG A 43 16.42 10.74 -0.92
CA ARG A 43 16.87 11.64 -1.98
C ARG A 43 16.60 11.10 -3.37
N ASP A 44 16.83 9.81 -3.57
CA ASP A 44 16.52 9.13 -4.83
C ASP A 44 15.02 9.17 -5.15
N GLY A 45 14.17 8.99 -4.14
CA GLY A 45 12.72 9.18 -4.28
C GLY A 45 12.35 10.62 -4.62
N GLU A 46 13.00 11.59 -3.98
CA GLU A 46 12.78 13.02 -4.21
C GLU A 46 13.17 13.47 -5.62
N GLN A 47 14.15 12.82 -6.27
CA GLN A 47 14.53 13.13 -7.64
C GLN A 47 13.37 13.00 -8.64
N HIS A 48 12.41 12.10 -8.39
CA HIS A 48 11.21 11.96 -9.22
C HIS A 48 10.24 13.15 -9.09
N TRP A 49 10.44 13.99 -8.08
CA TRP A 49 9.63 15.18 -7.79
C TRP A 49 10.37 16.48 -8.04
N ALA A 50 11.51 16.44 -8.75
CA ALA A 50 12.36 17.63 -8.96
C ALA A 50 11.62 18.79 -9.66
N ASP A 51 10.70 18.48 -10.56
CA ASP A 51 9.83 19.42 -11.26
C ASP A 51 8.77 20.10 -10.36
N HIS A 52 8.59 19.61 -9.15
CA HIS A 52 7.71 20.17 -8.12
C HIS A 52 8.46 20.99 -7.06
N ARG A 53 9.72 21.33 -7.31
CA ARG A 53 10.51 22.24 -6.47
C ARG A 53 10.73 23.57 -7.21
N ASN A 54 10.67 24.68 -6.46
CA ASN A 54 11.09 25.99 -6.98
C ASN A 54 12.61 26.13 -6.92
N ASP A 55 13.14 27.24 -7.46
CA ASP A 55 14.57 27.54 -7.48
C ASP A 55 15.19 27.67 -6.06
N GLU A 56 14.37 27.92 -5.05
CA GLU A 56 14.78 27.99 -3.64
C GLU A 56 14.76 26.60 -2.97
N GLY A 57 14.38 25.56 -3.70
CA GLY A 57 14.29 24.18 -3.23
C GLY A 57 13.03 23.88 -2.42
N GLU A 58 12.06 24.82 -2.38
CA GLU A 58 10.80 24.60 -1.71
C GLU A 58 9.85 23.78 -2.56
N TRP A 59 9.05 22.99 -1.91
CA TRP A 59 8.09 22.11 -2.54
C TRP A 59 6.81 22.83 -2.94
N SER A 60 6.26 22.45 -4.10
CA SER A 60 4.95 22.93 -4.52
C SER A 60 3.86 22.47 -3.55
N ALA A 61 2.79 23.26 -3.42
CA ALA A 61 1.63 22.92 -2.61
C ALA A 61 1.00 21.58 -3.04
N GLU A 62 1.10 21.24 -4.32
CA GLU A 62 0.60 19.98 -4.86
C GLU A 62 1.44 18.79 -4.40
N ALA A 63 2.77 18.89 -4.46
CA ALA A 63 3.67 17.87 -3.94
C ALA A 63 3.41 17.65 -2.44
N LEU A 64 3.34 18.71 -1.65
CA LEU A 64 3.05 18.65 -0.21
C LEU A 64 1.73 17.92 0.07
N ARG A 65 0.70 18.21 -0.71
CA ARG A 65 -0.62 17.61 -0.57
C ARG A 65 -0.58 16.12 -0.87
N VAL A 66 0.04 15.71 -2.00
CA VAL A 66 0.10 14.30 -2.42
C VAL A 66 0.96 13.48 -1.46
N LEU A 67 2.17 13.96 -1.16
CA LEU A 67 3.09 13.28 -0.25
C LEU A 67 2.47 13.13 1.17
N GLY A 68 1.83 14.19 1.66
CA GLY A 68 1.10 14.14 2.93
C GLY A 68 -0.11 13.18 2.91
N ALA A 69 -0.81 13.07 1.78
CA ALA A 69 -1.89 12.11 1.63
C ALA A 69 -1.35 10.66 1.58
N VAL A 70 -0.29 10.40 0.82
CA VAL A 70 0.38 9.10 0.78
C VAL A 70 0.83 8.68 2.18
N ARG A 71 1.46 9.58 2.93
CA ARG A 71 1.90 9.33 4.32
C ARG A 71 0.73 8.90 5.22
N ARG A 72 -0.38 9.61 5.18
CA ARG A 72 -1.55 9.27 6.02
C ARG A 72 -2.16 7.91 5.70
N HIS A 73 -2.05 7.46 4.47
CA HIS A 73 -2.64 6.22 3.99
C HIS A 73 -1.62 5.10 3.73
N SER A 74 -0.34 5.32 4.04
CA SER A 74 0.77 4.46 3.60
C SER A 74 0.63 3.01 4.05
N TYR A 75 0.19 2.77 5.28
CA TYR A 75 -0.06 1.42 5.80
C TYR A 75 -1.13 0.68 4.97
N ASN A 76 -2.26 1.31 4.73
CA ASN A 76 -3.36 0.71 3.97
C ASN A 76 -2.98 0.51 2.49
N ILE A 77 -2.23 1.46 1.90
CA ILE A 77 -1.70 1.35 0.55
C ILE A 77 -0.79 0.13 0.44
N HIS A 78 0.16 0.00 1.36
CA HIS A 78 1.12 -1.10 1.37
C HIS A 78 0.42 -2.45 1.49
N GLN A 79 -0.48 -2.62 2.46
CA GLN A 79 -1.27 -3.84 2.61
C GLN A 79 -2.06 -4.18 1.35
N ARG A 80 -2.66 -3.19 0.71
CA ARG A 80 -3.45 -3.42 -0.50
C ARG A 80 -2.58 -3.87 -1.66
N ILE A 81 -1.41 -3.27 -1.84
CA ILE A 81 -0.44 -3.67 -2.88
C ILE A 81 0.01 -5.12 -2.66
N GLU A 82 0.33 -5.51 -1.44
CA GLU A 82 0.76 -6.86 -1.12
C GLU A 82 -0.34 -7.90 -1.37
N LEU A 83 -1.58 -7.61 -0.97
CA LEU A 83 -2.69 -8.55 -1.08
C LEU A 83 -3.19 -8.72 -2.51
N PHE A 84 -3.28 -7.65 -3.29
CA PHE A 84 -3.98 -7.68 -4.58
C PHE A 84 -3.05 -7.61 -5.78
N GLN A 85 -1.78 -7.25 -5.60
CA GLN A 85 -0.80 -7.11 -6.70
C GLN A 85 -1.32 -6.26 -7.87
N ASP A 86 -2.13 -5.25 -7.55
CA ASP A 86 -2.72 -4.31 -8.50
C ASP A 86 -1.66 -3.35 -9.07
N ASP A 87 -2.08 -2.50 -10.02
CA ASP A 87 -1.28 -1.36 -10.45
C ASP A 87 -1.00 -0.44 -9.25
N VAL A 88 0.27 -0.33 -8.87
CA VAL A 88 0.69 0.39 -7.67
C VAL A 88 0.31 1.87 -7.75
N ALA A 89 0.57 2.53 -8.87
CA ALA A 89 0.25 3.94 -9.04
C ALA A 89 -1.27 4.19 -9.01
N HIS A 90 -2.05 3.30 -9.62
CA HIS A 90 -3.51 3.35 -9.56
C HIS A 90 -4.01 3.13 -8.14
N THR A 91 -3.47 2.15 -7.43
CA THR A 91 -3.83 1.86 -6.03
C THR A 91 -3.58 3.07 -5.14
N ILE A 92 -2.41 3.72 -5.29
CA ILE A 92 -2.10 4.94 -4.53
C ILE A 92 -3.14 6.02 -4.81
N ARG A 93 -3.39 6.35 -6.08
CA ARG A 93 -4.37 7.39 -6.48
C ARG A 93 -5.76 7.11 -5.92
N TYR A 94 -6.21 5.87 -6.03
CA TYR A 94 -7.50 5.45 -5.48
C TYR A 94 -7.57 5.66 -3.97
N MET A 95 -6.55 5.24 -3.24
CA MET A 95 -6.53 5.30 -1.77
C MET A 95 -6.46 6.73 -1.22
N ILE A 96 -5.80 7.64 -1.94
CA ILE A 96 -5.72 9.07 -1.55
C ILE A 96 -6.86 9.93 -2.14
N GLY A 97 -7.79 9.32 -2.90
CA GLY A 97 -8.93 10.03 -3.49
C GLY A 97 -8.60 10.86 -4.73
N GLU A 98 -7.50 10.59 -5.42
CA GLU A 98 -6.98 11.39 -6.54
C GLU A 98 -7.05 10.68 -7.89
N LEU A 99 -8.25 10.33 -8.34
CA LEU A 99 -8.42 9.62 -9.61
C LEU A 99 -8.23 10.51 -10.87
N SER A 100 -8.17 11.83 -10.73
CA SER A 100 -8.19 12.78 -11.85
C SER A 100 -7.11 13.87 -11.85
N VAL A 101 -6.09 13.79 -11.03
CA VAL A 101 -5.01 14.79 -10.99
C VAL A 101 -4.06 14.58 -12.18
N ILE A 102 -4.05 15.56 -13.09
CA ILE A 102 -3.34 15.48 -14.39
C ILE A 102 -1.84 15.80 -14.25
N CYS A 103 -1.45 16.49 -13.18
CA CYS A 103 -0.09 17.05 -13.06
C CYS A 103 0.93 16.11 -12.38
N VAL A 104 0.49 15.04 -11.72
CA VAL A 104 1.37 14.09 -11.02
C VAL A 104 1.46 12.78 -11.78
N THR A 105 2.66 12.34 -12.08
CA THR A 105 2.94 11.15 -12.87
C THR A 105 2.84 9.86 -12.03
N ASP A 106 2.65 8.72 -12.69
CA ASP A 106 2.66 7.40 -12.05
C ASP A 106 3.98 7.15 -11.29
N SER A 107 5.09 7.59 -11.87
CA SER A 107 6.42 7.53 -11.25
C SER A 107 6.49 8.31 -9.94
N GLN A 108 5.93 9.52 -9.90
CA GLN A 108 5.89 10.36 -8.70
C GLN A 108 5.03 9.75 -7.59
N TYR A 109 3.86 9.19 -7.92
CA TYR A 109 3.04 8.50 -6.92
C TYR A 109 3.79 7.33 -6.27
N VAL A 110 4.50 6.53 -7.05
CA VAL A 110 5.27 5.40 -6.53
C VAL A 110 6.49 5.86 -5.75
N ALA A 111 7.21 6.90 -6.23
CA ALA A 111 8.32 7.51 -5.53
C ALA A 111 7.92 8.11 -4.17
N ALA A 112 6.68 8.56 -4.01
CA ALA A 112 6.16 9.01 -2.73
C ALA A 112 6.16 7.90 -1.67
N LEU A 113 5.91 6.64 -2.05
CA LEU A 113 6.06 5.50 -1.13
C LEU A 113 7.53 5.24 -0.78
N THR A 114 8.46 5.44 -1.71
CA THR A 114 9.90 5.34 -1.42
C THR A 114 10.31 6.32 -0.34
N ILE A 115 9.92 7.59 -0.50
CA ILE A 115 10.18 8.65 0.49
C ILE A 115 9.54 8.29 1.83
N ASP A 116 8.29 7.87 1.84
CA ASP A 116 7.57 7.50 3.06
C ASP A 116 8.24 6.35 3.81
N ARG A 117 8.66 5.28 3.11
CA ARG A 117 9.37 4.15 3.74
C ARG A 117 10.73 4.56 4.30
N GLY A 118 11.47 5.38 3.58
CA GLY A 118 12.72 5.96 4.08
C GLY A 118 12.51 6.79 5.34
N CYS A 119 11.52 7.65 5.35
CA CYS A 119 11.16 8.46 6.49
C CYS A 119 10.76 7.62 7.72
N LEU A 120 9.93 6.58 7.52
CA LEU A 120 9.57 5.67 8.61
C LEU A 120 10.80 4.94 9.16
N ALA A 121 11.73 4.54 8.31
CA ALA A 121 12.96 3.90 8.75
C ALA A 121 13.83 4.83 9.63
N VAL A 122 13.94 6.12 9.27
CA VAL A 122 14.61 7.12 10.11
C VAL A 122 13.88 7.29 11.44
N GLU A 123 12.55 7.39 11.44
CA GLU A 123 11.75 7.56 12.67
C GLU A 123 11.90 6.37 13.62
N GLU A 124 11.87 5.14 13.11
CA GLU A 124 12.08 3.94 13.92
C GLU A 124 13.46 3.93 14.56
N LEU A 125 14.50 4.21 13.78
CA LEU A 125 15.86 4.25 14.27
C LEU A 125 16.09 5.38 15.27
N ALA A 126 15.56 6.56 15.00
CA ALA A 126 15.65 7.70 15.90
C ALA A 126 14.88 7.48 17.21
N ARG A 127 13.79 6.73 17.18
CA ARG A 127 13.02 6.36 18.38
C ARG A 127 13.86 5.48 19.28
N TRP A 128 14.43 4.40 18.74
CA TRP A 128 15.26 3.50 19.51
C TRP A 128 16.51 4.20 20.08
N LEU A 129 17.19 5.05 19.29
CA LEU A 129 18.33 5.83 19.81
C LEU A 129 17.94 6.77 20.94
N ARG A 130 16.74 7.37 20.89
CA ARG A 130 16.24 8.18 22.02
C ARG A 130 15.95 7.33 23.25
N ASP A 131 15.38 6.15 23.09
CA ASP A 131 15.13 5.25 24.22
C ASP A 131 16.43 4.86 24.92
N VAL A 132 17.52 4.65 24.17
CA VAL A 132 18.86 4.44 24.71
C VAL A 132 19.37 5.69 25.42
N ASP A 133 19.26 6.87 24.81
CA ASP A 133 19.72 8.14 25.38
C ASP A 133 18.97 8.48 26.66
N ASP A 134 17.65 8.34 26.67
CA ASP A 134 16.79 8.56 27.84
C ASP A 134 17.17 7.60 29.00
N SER A 135 17.47 6.34 28.66
CA SER A 135 17.92 5.35 29.66
C SER A 135 19.28 5.69 30.28
N LEU A 136 20.17 6.33 29.52
CA LEU A 136 21.44 6.84 30.05
C LEU A 136 21.22 7.88 31.13
N TYR A 137 20.19 8.71 30.99
CA TYR A 137 19.96 9.85 31.93
C TYR A 137 19.14 9.49 33.18
N VAL A 138 18.72 8.24 33.35
CA VAL A 138 18.01 7.82 34.58
C VAL A 138 18.82 8.09 35.84
N GLY A 139 20.17 8.01 35.78
CA GLY A 139 21.08 8.37 36.87
C GLY A 139 21.40 9.87 37.02
N GLY A 140 20.82 10.70 36.15
CA GLY A 140 21.05 12.17 36.14
C GLY A 140 22.06 12.61 35.07
N ARG A 141 21.65 13.60 34.26
CA ARG A 141 22.42 14.11 33.11
C ARG A 141 23.85 14.54 33.47
N THR A 142 24.00 15.23 34.60
CA THR A 142 25.31 15.71 35.05
C THR A 142 26.28 14.57 35.35
N HIS A 143 25.78 13.49 35.93
CA HIS A 143 26.60 12.31 36.20
C HIS A 143 27.06 11.62 34.90
N VAL A 144 26.17 11.45 33.94
CA VAL A 144 26.49 10.81 32.64
C VAL A 144 27.50 11.64 31.84
N LEU A 145 27.36 12.98 31.85
CA LEU A 145 28.31 13.87 31.19
C LEU A 145 29.68 13.85 31.87
N ALA A 146 29.73 13.76 33.21
CA ALA A 146 30.98 13.55 33.92
C ALA A 146 31.63 12.21 33.58
N LEU A 147 30.88 11.13 33.51
CA LEU A 147 31.39 9.83 33.09
C LEU A 147 31.95 9.87 31.66
N LEU A 148 31.23 10.53 30.74
CA LEU A 148 31.69 10.67 29.36
C LEU A 148 33.02 11.38 29.23
N ASN A 149 33.18 12.48 29.98
CA ASN A 149 34.38 13.37 29.94
C ASN A 149 35.54 12.80 30.71
N ASP A 150 35.31 12.34 31.94
CA ASP A 150 36.36 12.03 32.91
C ASP A 150 36.65 10.51 32.98
N HIS A 151 35.64 9.68 32.66
CA HIS A 151 35.71 8.22 32.79
C HIS A 151 35.14 7.49 31.58
N PRO A 152 35.70 7.65 30.35
CA PRO A 152 35.11 7.13 29.12
C PRO A 152 34.93 5.60 29.13
N LYS A 153 35.76 4.85 29.85
CA LYS A 153 35.58 3.40 30.01
C LYS A 153 34.32 3.04 30.80
N SER A 154 34.08 3.76 31.88
CA SER A 154 32.87 3.57 32.72
C SER A 154 31.62 3.97 31.97
N PHE A 155 31.70 5.02 31.15
CA PHE A 155 30.60 5.39 30.24
C PHE A 155 30.30 4.28 29.23
N GLN A 156 31.32 3.68 28.58
CA GLN A 156 31.13 2.58 27.65
C GLN A 156 30.53 1.33 28.34
N THR A 157 30.91 1.04 29.57
CA THR A 157 30.31 -0.05 30.34
C THR A 157 28.84 0.20 30.60
N LEU A 158 28.47 1.40 31.07
CA LEU A 158 27.07 1.81 31.28
C LEU A 158 26.25 1.73 29.99
N LEU A 159 26.79 2.20 28.86
CA LEU A 159 26.15 2.11 27.57
C LEU A 159 25.92 0.66 27.14
N GLN A 160 26.88 -0.22 27.40
CA GLN A 160 26.76 -1.65 27.10
C GLN A 160 25.70 -2.35 27.95
N GLU A 161 25.62 -2.00 29.24
CA GLU A 161 24.57 -2.50 30.14
C GLU A 161 23.19 -2.09 29.64
N ILE A 162 22.97 -0.81 29.36
CA ILE A 162 21.70 -0.29 28.84
C ILE A 162 21.35 -0.95 27.50
N ARG A 163 22.33 -1.09 26.59
CA ARG A 163 22.13 -1.75 25.30
C ARG A 163 21.76 -3.21 25.49
N SER A 164 22.33 -3.89 26.48
CA SER A 164 21.98 -5.29 26.80
C SER A 164 20.52 -5.41 27.28
N ASP A 165 20.06 -4.48 28.09
CA ASP A 165 18.68 -4.46 28.58
C ASP A 165 17.69 -4.14 27.44
N LEU A 166 18.06 -3.28 26.49
CA LEU A 166 17.27 -2.90 25.33
C LEU A 166 17.49 -3.80 24.10
N PHE A 167 18.27 -4.87 24.22
CA PHE A 167 18.64 -5.74 23.11
C PHE A 167 17.46 -6.33 22.33
N PRO A 168 16.37 -6.80 22.96
CA PRO A 168 15.20 -7.27 22.22
C PRO A 168 14.59 -6.17 21.34
N LEU A 169 14.49 -4.95 21.86
CA LEU A 169 13.99 -3.80 21.13
C LEU A 169 14.94 -3.39 19.99
N GLU A 170 16.26 -3.51 20.18
CA GLU A 170 17.25 -3.29 19.13
C GLU A 170 17.05 -4.25 17.96
N ILE A 171 16.84 -5.53 18.21
CA ILE A 171 16.59 -6.53 17.16
C ILE A 171 15.33 -6.18 16.37
N GLU A 172 14.23 -5.93 17.07
CA GLU A 172 12.95 -5.56 16.44
C GLU A 172 13.09 -4.30 15.58
N THR A 173 13.78 -3.28 16.08
CA THR A 173 14.06 -2.05 15.34
C THR A 173 14.90 -2.32 14.09
N ARG A 174 15.96 -3.14 14.19
CA ARG A 174 16.82 -3.49 13.04
C ARG A 174 16.04 -4.22 11.95
N GLU A 175 15.17 -5.16 12.33
CA GLU A 175 14.31 -5.89 11.40
C GLU A 175 13.30 -4.96 10.74
N SER A 176 12.63 -4.11 11.52
CA SER A 176 11.68 -3.11 11.02
C SER A 176 12.34 -2.17 10.02
N VAL A 177 13.50 -1.60 10.37
CA VAL A 177 14.26 -0.69 9.50
C VAL A 177 14.70 -1.41 8.22
N ALA A 178 15.19 -2.64 8.30
CA ALA A 178 15.60 -3.41 7.14
C ALA A 178 14.42 -3.69 6.18
N ASN A 179 13.26 -4.02 6.72
CA ASN A 179 12.02 -4.23 5.95
C ASN A 179 11.55 -2.94 5.28
N LEU A 180 11.59 -1.81 5.98
CA LEU A 180 11.22 -0.51 5.44
C LEU A 180 12.16 -0.08 4.30
N ILE A 181 13.47 -0.24 4.47
CA ILE A 181 14.46 0.04 3.41
C ILE A 181 14.22 -0.88 2.21
N GLY A 182 14.00 -2.18 2.45
CA GLY A 182 13.72 -3.15 1.40
C GLY A 182 12.50 -2.78 0.57
N ALA A 183 11.40 -2.45 1.22
CA ALA A 183 10.18 -1.98 0.57
C ALA A 183 10.40 -0.66 -0.19
N GLY A 184 11.11 0.30 0.42
CA GLY A 184 11.44 1.57 -0.22
C GLY A 184 12.26 1.40 -1.50
N ARG A 185 13.27 0.51 -1.50
CA ARG A 185 14.07 0.18 -2.69
C ARG A 185 13.22 -0.47 -3.79
N GLN A 186 12.29 -1.34 -3.43
CA GLN A 186 11.36 -1.94 -4.40
C GLN A 186 10.47 -0.87 -5.06
N TYR A 187 9.94 0.06 -4.29
CA TYR A 187 9.16 1.17 -4.83
C TYR A 187 10.03 2.11 -5.69
N LEU A 188 11.27 2.35 -5.32
CA LEU A 188 12.19 3.16 -6.14
C LEU A 188 12.45 2.51 -7.51
N ILE A 189 12.71 1.21 -7.54
CA ILE A 189 12.86 0.46 -8.80
C ILE A 189 11.59 0.60 -9.64
N LEU A 190 10.43 0.45 -9.04
CA LEU A 190 9.16 0.55 -9.73
C LEU A 190 8.89 1.98 -10.21
N ALA A 191 9.24 3.02 -9.45
CA ALA A 191 9.15 4.41 -9.86
C ALA A 191 10.01 4.68 -11.11
N ARG A 192 11.22 4.12 -11.17
CA ARG A 192 12.10 4.19 -12.35
C ARG A 192 11.48 3.47 -13.56
N VAL A 193 10.80 2.34 -13.35
CA VAL A 193 10.04 1.64 -14.41
C VAL A 193 8.92 2.53 -14.96
N TYR A 194 8.16 3.18 -14.09
CA TYR A 194 7.09 4.09 -14.51
C TYR A 194 7.62 5.37 -15.19
N ALA A 195 8.82 5.81 -14.85
CA ALA A 195 9.47 6.96 -15.49
C ALA A 195 9.92 6.64 -16.93
N SER A 196 10.16 5.36 -17.26
CA SER A 196 10.55 4.92 -18.60
C SER A 196 9.33 4.66 -19.47
N PRO A 197 9.12 5.37 -20.60
CA PRO A 197 7.96 5.16 -21.47
C PRO A 197 7.84 3.71 -21.98
N THR A 198 8.98 3.10 -22.32
CA THR A 198 9.03 1.71 -22.81
C THR A 198 8.68 0.70 -21.73
N LEU A 199 9.31 0.82 -20.54
CA LEU A 199 9.08 -0.11 -19.43
C LEU A 199 7.67 0.07 -18.83
N SER A 200 7.19 1.31 -18.74
CA SER A 200 5.81 1.60 -18.31
C SER A 200 4.79 0.97 -19.26
N GLY A 201 5.03 1.00 -20.57
CA GLY A 201 4.18 0.34 -21.55
C GLY A 201 4.14 -1.18 -21.37
N LEU A 202 5.28 -1.82 -21.12
CA LEU A 202 5.37 -3.25 -20.85
C LEU A 202 4.65 -3.63 -19.55
N GLU A 203 4.80 -2.84 -18.49
CA GLU A 203 4.13 -3.09 -17.21
C GLU A 203 2.60 -2.94 -17.34
N LYS A 204 2.12 -1.90 -18.02
CA LYS A 204 0.69 -1.74 -18.32
C LYS A 204 0.15 -2.91 -19.16
N ALA A 205 0.92 -3.40 -20.14
CA ALA A 205 0.54 -4.57 -20.93
C ALA A 205 0.47 -5.84 -20.07
N ARG A 206 1.42 -6.03 -19.11
CA ARG A 206 1.43 -7.15 -18.17
C ARG A 206 0.20 -7.13 -17.26
N ILE A 207 -0.14 -5.99 -16.70
CA ILE A 207 -1.31 -5.80 -15.83
C ILE A 207 -2.59 -6.05 -16.61
N SER A 208 -2.71 -5.50 -17.82
CA SER A 208 -3.86 -5.71 -18.71
C SER A 208 -4.04 -7.19 -19.07
N ALA A 209 -2.96 -7.90 -19.34
CA ALA A 209 -3.01 -9.34 -19.63
C ALA A 209 -3.50 -10.16 -18.41
N ARG A 210 -3.06 -9.80 -17.20
CA ARG A 210 -3.54 -10.42 -15.93
C ARG A 210 -5.04 -10.16 -15.72
N SER A 211 -5.46 -8.90 -15.83
CA SER A 211 -6.87 -8.52 -15.68
C SER A 211 -7.77 -9.19 -16.72
N SER A 212 -7.31 -9.29 -17.98
CA SER A 212 -8.02 -10.01 -19.03
C SER A 212 -8.16 -11.49 -18.73
N LYS A 213 -7.11 -12.14 -18.19
CA LYS A 213 -7.15 -13.55 -17.80
C LYS A 213 -8.12 -13.79 -16.62
N GLY A 214 -8.10 -12.93 -15.62
CA GLY A 214 -9.04 -12.96 -14.49
C GLY A 214 -10.48 -12.72 -14.94
N GLY A 215 -10.71 -11.75 -15.83
CA GLY A 215 -12.02 -11.45 -16.40
C GLY A 215 -12.59 -12.61 -17.23
N LYS A 216 -11.75 -13.29 -18.01
CA LYS A 216 -12.16 -14.49 -18.76
C LYS A 216 -12.57 -15.65 -17.83
N GLY A 217 -11.78 -15.93 -16.78
CA GLY A 217 -12.11 -16.96 -15.79
C GLY A 217 -13.42 -16.67 -15.07
N SER A 218 -13.62 -15.43 -14.63
CA SER A 218 -14.87 -14.98 -14.01
C SER A 218 -16.07 -15.03 -14.98
N GLY A 219 -15.84 -14.72 -16.26
CA GLY A 219 -16.86 -14.82 -17.31
C GLY A 219 -17.30 -16.26 -17.59
N VAL A 220 -16.36 -17.21 -17.63
CA VAL A 220 -16.65 -18.63 -17.81
C VAL A 220 -17.48 -19.16 -16.64
N SER A 221 -17.06 -18.92 -15.40
CA SER A 221 -17.80 -19.35 -14.21
C SER A 221 -19.21 -18.75 -14.12
N ARG A 222 -19.39 -17.46 -14.48
CA ARG A 222 -20.72 -16.84 -14.57
C ARG A 222 -21.58 -17.44 -15.68
N ASN A 223 -20.98 -17.75 -16.83
CA ASN A 223 -21.71 -18.37 -17.93
C ASN A 223 -22.17 -19.77 -17.56
N GLU A 224 -21.36 -20.61 -16.94
CA GLU A 224 -21.73 -21.93 -16.46
C GLU A 224 -22.87 -21.87 -15.44
N ALA A 225 -22.80 -20.97 -14.45
CA ALA A 225 -23.87 -20.75 -13.50
C ALA A 225 -25.16 -20.28 -14.16
N ASN A 226 -25.07 -19.41 -15.16
CA ASN A 226 -26.22 -18.95 -15.93
C ASN A 226 -26.82 -20.09 -16.81
N LEU A 227 -26.00 -20.93 -17.43
CA LEU A 227 -26.47 -22.07 -18.22
C LEU A 227 -27.26 -23.03 -17.35
N SER A 228 -26.73 -23.44 -16.20
CA SER A 228 -27.45 -24.34 -15.28
C SER A 228 -28.76 -23.76 -14.80
N ARG A 229 -28.81 -22.47 -14.49
CA ARG A 229 -30.05 -21.77 -14.14
C ARG A 229 -31.05 -21.77 -15.29
N ASP A 230 -30.61 -21.37 -16.48
CA ASP A 230 -31.46 -21.27 -17.66
C ASP A 230 -32.00 -22.63 -18.09
N GLU A 231 -31.24 -23.71 -17.94
CA GLU A 231 -31.70 -25.09 -18.12
C GLU A 231 -32.81 -25.47 -17.12
N ASN A 232 -32.64 -25.09 -15.84
CA ASN A 232 -33.67 -25.32 -14.83
C ASN A 232 -34.97 -24.56 -15.14
N ILE A 233 -34.87 -23.32 -15.59
CA ILE A 233 -36.01 -22.52 -16.04
C ILE A 233 -36.70 -23.21 -17.25
N CYS A 234 -35.92 -23.63 -18.22
CA CYS A 234 -36.46 -24.34 -19.39
C CYS A 234 -37.15 -25.67 -19.03
N ARG A 235 -36.55 -26.45 -18.10
CA ARG A 235 -37.14 -27.70 -17.59
C ARG A 235 -38.48 -27.45 -16.92
N TYR A 236 -38.55 -26.43 -16.08
CA TYR A 236 -39.79 -26.04 -15.41
C TYR A 236 -40.83 -25.49 -16.40
N GLY A 237 -40.42 -24.67 -17.36
CA GLY A 237 -41.26 -24.13 -18.41
C GLY A 237 -41.87 -25.23 -19.28
N ARG A 238 -41.13 -26.32 -19.63
CA ARG A 238 -41.65 -27.49 -20.34
C ARG A 238 -42.78 -28.14 -19.57
N ARG A 239 -42.58 -28.41 -18.26
CA ARG A 239 -43.62 -29.02 -17.42
C ARG A 239 -44.91 -28.19 -17.39
N LEU A 240 -44.79 -26.88 -17.32
CA LEU A 240 -45.94 -25.98 -17.31
C LEU A 240 -46.64 -25.96 -18.67
N ARG A 241 -45.91 -25.95 -19.80
CA ARG A 241 -46.45 -26.06 -21.14
C ARG A 241 -47.18 -27.39 -21.34
N ASP A 242 -46.55 -28.49 -20.93
CA ASP A 242 -47.11 -29.84 -21.07
C ASP A 242 -48.35 -30.05 -20.19
N SER A 243 -48.54 -29.22 -19.13
CA SER A 243 -49.76 -29.13 -18.33
C SER A 243 -50.82 -28.20 -18.94
N GLY A 244 -50.65 -27.69 -20.15
CA GLY A 244 -51.59 -26.88 -20.87
C GLY A 244 -51.59 -25.38 -20.50
N ARG A 245 -50.59 -24.89 -19.73
CA ARG A 245 -50.51 -23.47 -19.38
C ARG A 245 -50.02 -22.62 -20.54
N THR A 246 -50.58 -21.44 -20.66
CA THR A 246 -50.12 -20.41 -21.59
C THR A 246 -48.74 -19.88 -21.21
N LYS A 247 -48.04 -19.23 -22.14
CA LYS A 247 -46.73 -18.57 -21.89
C LYS A 247 -46.82 -17.54 -20.74
N SER A 248 -47.91 -16.76 -20.67
CA SER A 248 -48.12 -15.77 -19.62
C SER A 248 -48.22 -16.41 -18.24
N GLU A 249 -49.03 -17.44 -18.10
CA GLU A 249 -49.21 -18.19 -16.86
C GLU A 249 -47.93 -18.94 -16.42
N ALA A 250 -47.19 -19.44 -17.39
CA ALA A 250 -45.89 -20.08 -17.11
C ALA A 250 -44.86 -19.06 -16.58
N LEU A 251 -44.78 -17.87 -17.16
CA LEU A 251 -43.90 -16.82 -16.68
C LEU A 251 -44.26 -16.36 -15.25
N ASP A 252 -45.53 -16.24 -14.95
CA ASP A 252 -45.98 -15.83 -13.60
C ASP A 252 -45.67 -16.93 -12.56
N ALA A 253 -45.87 -18.18 -12.93
CA ALA A 253 -45.56 -19.32 -12.08
C ALA A 253 -44.05 -19.42 -11.81
N ILE A 254 -43.19 -19.24 -12.84
CA ILE A 254 -41.74 -19.29 -12.72
C ILE A 254 -41.23 -18.13 -11.81
N LEU A 255 -41.78 -16.92 -11.96
CA LEU A 255 -41.42 -15.78 -11.17
C LEU A 255 -41.58 -15.98 -9.66
N GLN A 256 -42.51 -16.84 -9.25
CA GLN A 256 -42.76 -17.16 -7.84
C GLN A 256 -41.80 -18.22 -7.29
N THR A 257 -41.04 -18.90 -8.14
CA THR A 257 -40.10 -19.94 -7.73
C THR A 257 -38.68 -19.43 -7.50
N ASN A 258 -37.85 -20.25 -6.81
CA ASN A 258 -36.41 -19.96 -6.67
C ASN A 258 -35.64 -20.11 -7.99
N ALA A 259 -36.20 -20.74 -9.01
CA ALA A 259 -35.62 -20.82 -10.35
C ALA A 259 -35.46 -19.43 -11.01
N ALA A 260 -36.28 -18.46 -10.63
CA ALA A 260 -36.19 -17.09 -11.12
C ALA A 260 -35.11 -16.24 -10.42
N LEU A 261 -34.38 -16.76 -9.44
CA LEU A 261 -33.29 -16.04 -8.77
C LEU A 261 -32.11 -15.85 -9.72
N LYS A 262 -31.49 -14.66 -9.72
CA LYS A 262 -30.29 -14.38 -10.52
C LYS A 262 -29.08 -15.20 -10.06
N GLU A 263 -29.02 -15.44 -8.76
CA GLU A 263 -27.93 -16.21 -8.11
C GLU A 263 -28.53 -17.16 -7.09
N PRO A 264 -27.98 -18.37 -6.91
CA PRO A 264 -28.42 -19.30 -5.88
C PRO A 264 -28.33 -18.68 -4.49
N GLY A 265 -29.46 -18.64 -3.76
CA GLY A 265 -29.52 -18.01 -2.42
C GLY A 265 -29.59 -16.48 -2.41
N GLY A 266 -29.56 -15.83 -3.57
CA GLY A 266 -29.68 -14.37 -3.69
C GLY A 266 -31.11 -13.87 -3.56
N SER A 267 -31.29 -12.57 -3.29
CA SER A 267 -32.60 -11.92 -3.21
C SER A 267 -33.12 -11.36 -4.56
N ARG A 268 -32.21 -11.20 -5.54
CA ARG A 268 -32.56 -10.57 -6.83
C ARG A 268 -33.15 -11.60 -7.81
N ARG A 269 -34.31 -11.27 -8.38
CA ARG A 269 -35.00 -12.10 -9.36
C ARG A 269 -34.77 -11.62 -10.79
N LEU A 270 -34.89 -12.53 -11.76
CA LEU A 270 -34.96 -12.20 -13.18
C LEU A 270 -36.26 -11.43 -13.47
N SER A 271 -36.20 -10.49 -14.40
CA SER A 271 -37.40 -9.82 -14.87
C SER A 271 -38.23 -10.75 -15.76
N ARG A 272 -39.55 -10.50 -15.89
CA ARG A 272 -40.45 -11.23 -16.79
C ARG A 272 -39.95 -11.28 -18.24
N LYS A 273 -39.33 -10.18 -18.72
CA LYS A 273 -38.72 -10.09 -20.05
C LYS A 273 -37.52 -11.05 -20.18
N GLN A 274 -36.65 -11.12 -19.17
CA GLN A 274 -35.50 -12.02 -19.16
C GLN A 274 -35.93 -13.48 -19.16
N LEU A 275 -36.91 -13.86 -18.34
CA LEU A 275 -37.46 -15.19 -18.32
C LEU A 275 -38.10 -15.54 -19.66
N GLY A 276 -38.87 -14.64 -20.28
CA GLY A 276 -39.44 -14.82 -21.60
C GLY A 276 -38.40 -15.12 -22.67
N ASN A 277 -37.27 -14.36 -22.65
CA ASN A 277 -36.17 -14.60 -23.58
C ASN A 277 -35.50 -15.97 -23.37
N ILE A 278 -35.36 -16.44 -22.13
CA ILE A 278 -34.79 -17.75 -21.81
C ILE A 278 -35.71 -18.86 -22.35
N LEU A 279 -37.03 -18.75 -22.14
CA LEU A 279 -37.99 -19.76 -22.62
C LEU A 279 -38.10 -19.80 -24.13
N VAL A 280 -38.02 -18.65 -24.81
CA VAL A 280 -37.98 -18.57 -26.27
C VAL A 280 -36.68 -19.18 -26.83
N LYS A 281 -35.54 -18.80 -26.25
CA LYS A 281 -34.21 -19.33 -26.62
C LYS A 281 -34.16 -20.85 -26.41
N GLY A 282 -34.79 -21.35 -25.36
CA GLY A 282 -34.93 -22.78 -25.07
C GLY A 282 -35.98 -23.50 -25.90
N LYS A 283 -36.65 -22.80 -26.84
CA LYS A 283 -37.73 -23.32 -27.71
C LYS A 283 -38.92 -23.95 -26.93
N ILE A 284 -39.24 -23.41 -25.77
CA ILE A 284 -40.33 -23.89 -24.90
C ILE A 284 -41.67 -23.27 -25.32
N PHE A 285 -41.67 -21.99 -25.61
CA PHE A 285 -42.80 -21.23 -26.16
C PHE A 285 -42.30 -20.43 -27.36
N SER A 286 -43.10 -20.38 -28.39
CA SER A 286 -42.87 -19.51 -29.55
C SER A 286 -43.20 -18.05 -29.27
#